data_f1daec1f1f8831eb5c71b8b5ddee9e14
#
_entry.id   f1daec1f1f8831eb5c71b8b5ddee9e14
#
_cell.length_a   1.000
_cell.length_b   1.000
_cell.length_c   1.000
_cell.angle_alpha   90.00
_cell.angle_beta   90.00
_cell.angle_gamma   90.00
#
_symmetry.space_group_name_H-M   'P 1'
#
loop_
_entity.id
_entity.type
_entity.pdbx_description
1 polymer ?
#
loop_
_entity_poly.entity_id
_entity_poly.type
_entity_poly.pdbx_seq_one_letter_code
_entity_poly.pdbx_strand_id
1 'polypeptide(L)'
;AIDAIKIHDGTISNTEFGYLNGVSSNIQDQLDAKGASNANLTAIGNLATTDGNFIVGSGSTWVAETGSTARASLGLGTISTQAANSVAISGGTITGLGAPSSSSDAATKNYVDNLVTGLKTRIITRVATTANVDLSNDLQNGDTLDGITLSTNDKVLVKNQTDATQNGIYDVVASGTATRNSDYDTVAELAGQLVIIQEGSTNADKIYLCTTDNSGSIGSVNIVFTIVQPSNVGDVTLNGVQTLTNK
;
A
#
# COMPACT_ATOMS: atom_id res chain seq x y z
N ALA A 1 -32.78 13.71 -82.95
CA ALA A 1 -32.12 13.04 -81.81
C ALA A 1 -31.31 11.88 -82.37
N ILE A 2 -30.10 11.68 -81.84
CA ILE A 2 -29.26 10.51 -82.16
C ILE A 2 -29.63 9.43 -81.12
N ASP A 3 -30.09 8.29 -81.63
CA ASP A 3 -30.44 7.14 -80.77
C ASP A 3 -29.14 6.42 -80.37
N ALA A 4 -29.08 5.93 -79.13
CA ALA A 4 -27.91 5.21 -78.59
C ALA A 4 -27.50 4.03 -79.55
N ILE A 5 -28.46 3.37 -80.16
CA ILE A 5 -28.20 2.29 -81.11
C ILE A 5 -27.40 2.72 -82.37
N LYS A 6 -27.35 4.02 -82.64
CA LYS A 6 -26.58 4.58 -83.77
C LYS A 6 -25.15 4.97 -83.34
N ILE A 7 -24.86 4.92 -82.11
CA ILE A 7 -23.54 5.27 -81.60
C ILE A 7 -22.68 4.02 -81.40
N HIS A 8 -23.32 2.90 -81.10
CA HIS A 8 -22.66 1.61 -80.88
C HIS A 8 -23.58 0.45 -81.29
N ASP A 9 -23.21 -0.77 -81.07
CA ASP A 9 -23.91 -2.03 -81.43
C ASP A 9 -25.29 -2.22 -80.75
N GLY A 10 -25.80 -1.24 -80.02
CA GLY A 10 -27.07 -1.28 -79.29
C GLY A 10 -27.01 -1.91 -77.91
N THR A 11 -25.81 -2.20 -77.38
CA THR A 11 -25.63 -2.72 -76.01
C THR A 11 -25.89 -1.64 -74.93
N ILE A 12 -25.81 -0.36 -75.33
CA ILE A 12 -26.15 0.76 -74.43
C ILE A 12 -27.56 1.25 -74.76
N SER A 13 -28.48 1.18 -73.86
CA SER A 13 -29.84 1.68 -74.00
C SER A 13 -29.90 3.22 -73.94
N ASN A 14 -31.00 3.80 -74.49
CA ASN A 14 -31.27 5.23 -74.35
C ASN A 14 -31.33 5.69 -72.84
N THR A 15 -31.76 4.82 -71.98
CA THR A 15 -31.81 5.11 -70.53
C THR A 15 -30.42 5.22 -69.97
N GLU A 16 -29.53 4.28 -70.28
CA GLU A 16 -28.15 4.32 -69.84
C GLU A 16 -27.36 5.48 -70.42
N PHE A 17 -27.60 5.82 -71.65
CA PHE A 17 -27.06 7.03 -72.28
C PHE A 17 -27.60 8.29 -71.61
N GLY A 18 -28.84 8.25 -71.14
CA GLY A 18 -29.45 9.33 -70.33
C GLY A 18 -28.77 9.63 -69.02
N TYR A 19 -28.05 8.66 -68.44
CA TYR A 19 -27.26 8.88 -67.26
C TYR A 19 -26.08 9.82 -67.49
N LEU A 20 -25.67 10.00 -68.72
CA LEU A 20 -24.68 11.00 -69.13
C LEU A 20 -25.24 12.43 -69.15
N ASN A 21 -26.57 12.60 -68.98
CA ASN A 21 -27.18 13.90 -69.00
C ASN A 21 -26.72 14.68 -67.73
N GLY A 22 -26.09 15.79 -67.93
CA GLY A 22 -25.45 16.58 -66.85
C GLY A 22 -23.93 16.41 -66.79
N VAL A 23 -23.36 15.52 -67.58
CA VAL A 23 -21.89 15.46 -67.78
C VAL A 23 -21.44 16.69 -68.57
N SER A 24 -20.81 17.64 -67.89
CA SER A 24 -20.39 18.93 -68.44
C SER A 24 -18.96 18.97 -68.93
N SER A 25 -18.18 17.93 -68.68
CA SER A 25 -16.80 17.75 -69.11
C SER A 25 -16.49 16.25 -69.25
N ASN A 26 -15.24 15.88 -69.54
CA ASN A 26 -14.80 14.48 -69.44
C ASN A 26 -15.18 13.82 -68.15
N ILE A 27 -15.81 12.65 -68.20
CA ILE A 27 -16.23 11.90 -66.97
C ILE A 27 -15.06 11.62 -66.06
N GLN A 28 -13.88 11.31 -66.60
CA GLN A 28 -12.68 11.09 -65.83
C GLN A 28 -12.26 12.34 -65.06
N ASP A 29 -12.29 13.51 -65.75
CA ASP A 29 -11.96 14.78 -65.11
C ASP A 29 -12.95 15.12 -63.95
N GLN A 30 -14.25 14.81 -64.15
CA GLN A 30 -15.26 15.01 -63.06
C GLN A 30 -15.05 14.05 -61.92
N LEU A 31 -14.68 12.79 -62.19
CA LEU A 31 -14.39 11.79 -61.17
C LEU A 31 -13.12 12.16 -60.37
N ASP A 32 -12.07 12.59 -61.10
CA ASP A 32 -10.82 13.05 -60.48
C ASP A 32 -11.03 14.32 -59.62
N ALA A 33 -11.83 15.27 -60.17
CA ALA A 33 -12.23 16.47 -59.42
C ALA A 33 -13.05 16.12 -58.15
N LYS A 34 -13.91 15.10 -58.23
CA LYS A 34 -14.69 14.66 -57.06
C LYS A 34 -13.83 13.97 -56.03
N GLY A 35 -12.83 13.20 -56.45
CA GLY A 35 -11.80 12.64 -55.57
C GLY A 35 -10.96 13.74 -54.89
N ALA A 36 -10.47 14.69 -55.73
CA ALA A 36 -9.66 15.81 -55.24
C ALA A 36 -10.43 16.83 -54.40
N SER A 37 -11.77 16.98 -54.61
CA SER A 37 -12.60 17.89 -53.82
C SER A 37 -12.87 17.41 -52.38
N ASN A 38 -12.61 16.14 -52.08
CA ASN A 38 -12.71 15.62 -50.71
C ASN A 38 -11.34 15.72 -50.04
N ALA A 39 -11.08 16.87 -49.38
CA ALA A 39 -9.82 17.13 -48.71
C ALA A 39 -9.46 16.03 -47.70
N ASN A 40 -10.46 15.46 -47.02
CA ASN A 40 -10.25 14.37 -46.05
C ASN A 40 -9.78 13.08 -46.74
N LEU A 41 -10.39 12.71 -47.87
CA LEU A 41 -9.98 11.52 -48.62
C LEU A 41 -8.58 11.68 -49.21
N THR A 42 -8.29 12.87 -49.75
CA THR A 42 -6.96 13.21 -50.25
C THR A 42 -5.91 13.19 -49.11
N ALA A 43 -6.25 13.74 -47.95
CA ALA A 43 -5.37 13.71 -46.77
C ALA A 43 -5.04 12.27 -46.35
N ILE A 44 -6.07 11.42 -46.25
CA ILE A 44 -5.88 9.99 -45.94
C ILE A 44 -5.06 9.27 -47.01
N GLY A 45 -5.36 9.52 -48.30
CA GLY A 45 -4.66 8.90 -49.43
C GLY A 45 -3.18 9.27 -49.53
N ASN A 46 -2.79 10.42 -48.97
CA ASN A 46 -1.40 10.88 -48.91
C ASN A 46 -0.63 10.43 -47.65
N LEU A 47 -1.30 9.75 -46.71
CA LEU A 47 -0.62 9.26 -45.51
C LEU A 47 0.32 8.10 -45.86
N ALA A 48 1.47 8.08 -45.18
CA ALA A 48 2.39 6.97 -45.28
C ALA A 48 1.71 5.69 -44.74
N THR A 49 1.84 4.60 -45.49
CA THR A 49 1.27 3.27 -45.12
C THR A 49 2.28 2.42 -44.32
N THR A 50 3.18 3.06 -43.58
CA THR A 50 4.16 2.37 -42.75
C THR A 50 3.46 1.66 -41.59
N ASP A 51 3.89 0.45 -41.30
CA ASP A 51 3.36 -0.32 -40.19
C ASP A 51 3.52 0.43 -38.82
N GLY A 52 2.51 0.34 -37.98
CA GLY A 52 2.47 1.03 -36.70
C GLY A 52 1.92 2.46 -36.73
N ASN A 53 1.46 2.95 -37.89
CA ASN A 53 0.79 4.24 -38.00
C ASN A 53 -0.67 4.17 -37.52
N PHE A 54 -1.09 5.18 -36.80
CA PHE A 54 -2.49 5.46 -36.47
C PHE A 54 -2.95 6.70 -37.23
N ILE A 55 -4.12 6.65 -37.81
CA ILE A 55 -4.73 7.80 -38.49
C ILE A 55 -5.55 8.57 -37.46
N VAL A 56 -5.18 9.80 -37.19
CA VAL A 56 -5.80 10.67 -36.20
C VAL A 56 -6.25 11.98 -36.81
N GLY A 57 -7.40 12.49 -36.40
CA GLY A 57 -7.86 13.83 -36.78
C GLY A 57 -7.06 14.91 -36.04
N SER A 58 -6.45 15.86 -36.79
CA SER A 58 -5.68 16.98 -36.21
C SER A 58 -6.49 18.26 -36.00
N GLY A 59 -7.82 18.17 -36.06
CA GLY A 59 -8.74 19.32 -36.03
C GLY A 59 -9.08 19.91 -37.39
N SER A 60 -8.19 19.87 -38.38
CA SER A 60 -8.40 20.37 -39.71
C SER A 60 -8.15 19.35 -40.81
N THR A 61 -7.42 18.31 -40.56
CA THR A 61 -7.03 17.26 -41.49
C THR A 61 -6.78 15.93 -40.78
N TRP A 62 -6.45 14.90 -41.55
CA TRP A 62 -6.01 13.60 -41.08
C TRP A 62 -4.48 13.51 -41.08
N VAL A 63 -3.88 12.96 -40.06
CA VAL A 63 -2.44 12.75 -39.93
C VAL A 63 -2.13 11.33 -39.50
N ALA A 64 -0.99 10.80 -39.94
CA ALA A 64 -0.47 9.55 -39.41
C ALA A 64 0.39 9.81 -38.20
N GLU A 65 0.08 9.20 -37.07
CA GLU A 65 0.85 9.31 -35.85
C GLU A 65 1.46 7.98 -35.45
N THR A 66 2.67 8.03 -34.89
CA THR A 66 3.38 6.86 -34.35
C THR A 66 4.00 7.17 -32.99
N GLY A 67 4.42 6.14 -32.32
CA GLY A 67 5.21 6.30 -31.10
C GLY A 67 4.54 7.15 -30.02
N SER A 68 5.21 8.20 -29.56
CA SER A 68 4.73 9.05 -28.46
C SER A 68 3.53 9.90 -28.82
N THR A 69 3.43 10.37 -30.07
CA THR A 69 2.29 11.18 -30.55
C THR A 69 1.01 10.36 -30.58
N ALA A 70 1.05 9.15 -31.13
CA ALA A 70 -0.11 8.25 -31.11
C ALA A 70 -0.57 7.91 -29.70
N ARG A 71 0.36 7.66 -28.78
CA ARG A 71 0.00 7.42 -27.37
C ARG A 71 -0.65 8.64 -26.72
N ALA A 72 -0.15 9.84 -27.00
CA ALA A 72 -0.72 11.08 -26.49
C ALA A 72 -2.15 11.30 -27.00
N SER A 73 -2.39 11.10 -28.32
CA SER A 73 -3.72 11.21 -28.93
C SER A 73 -4.71 10.18 -28.40
N LEU A 74 -4.24 8.99 -28.03
CA LEU A 74 -5.04 7.94 -27.39
C LEU A 74 -5.24 8.18 -25.87
N GLY A 75 -4.64 9.23 -25.30
CA GLY A 75 -4.71 9.51 -23.85
C GLY A 75 -3.93 8.50 -23.00
N LEU A 76 -3.00 7.77 -23.58
CA LEU A 76 -2.21 6.77 -22.88
C LEU A 76 -1.07 7.45 -22.10
N GLY A 77 -1.06 7.30 -20.77
CA GLY A 77 0.01 7.81 -19.91
C GLY A 77 1.34 7.07 -20.10
N THR A 78 2.34 7.49 -19.32
CA THR A 78 3.71 6.97 -19.39
C THR A 78 3.84 5.45 -19.15
N ILE A 79 2.86 4.85 -18.46
CA ILE A 79 2.81 3.40 -18.26
C ILE A 79 2.77 2.61 -19.59
N SER A 80 2.20 3.20 -20.64
CA SER A 80 2.12 2.58 -21.96
C SER A 80 3.47 2.40 -22.67
N THR A 81 4.54 2.97 -22.14
CA THR A 81 5.92 2.84 -22.66
C THR A 81 6.77 1.86 -21.86
N GLN A 82 6.23 1.30 -20.79
CA GLN A 82 6.97 0.37 -19.94
C GLN A 82 6.87 -1.06 -20.48
N ALA A 83 7.93 -1.82 -20.33
CA ALA A 83 7.92 -3.24 -20.71
C ALA A 83 7.02 -4.03 -19.74
N ALA A 84 6.32 -5.05 -20.25
CA ALA A 84 5.39 -5.86 -19.47
C ALA A 84 6.04 -6.56 -18.24
N ASN A 85 7.34 -6.81 -18.31
CA ASN A 85 8.13 -7.42 -17.23
C ASN A 85 8.88 -6.40 -16.35
N SER A 86 8.69 -5.09 -16.58
CA SER A 86 9.37 -4.02 -15.85
C SER A 86 8.49 -2.76 -15.79
N VAL A 87 7.43 -2.84 -15.00
CA VAL A 87 6.53 -1.71 -14.77
C VAL A 87 6.92 -0.98 -13.49
N ALA A 88 7.40 0.26 -13.62
CA ALA A 88 7.71 1.13 -12.50
C ALA A 88 6.55 2.09 -12.24
N ILE A 89 5.95 2.00 -11.06
CA ILE A 89 4.90 2.92 -10.60
C ILE A 89 5.52 3.85 -9.57
N SER A 90 5.87 5.06 -10.00
CA SER A 90 6.55 6.06 -9.14
C SER A 90 5.60 7.02 -8.44
N GLY A 91 4.29 6.84 -8.59
CA GLY A 91 3.27 7.67 -7.95
C GLY A 91 1.87 7.09 -8.16
N GLY A 92 0.89 7.66 -7.46
CA GLY A 92 -0.48 7.18 -7.50
C GLY A 92 -0.76 6.04 -6.50
N THR A 93 -1.95 5.48 -6.58
CA THR A 93 -2.43 4.43 -5.69
C THR A 93 -2.70 3.16 -6.49
N ILE A 94 -2.18 2.03 -6.02
CA ILE A 94 -2.57 0.71 -6.53
C ILE A 94 -3.68 0.19 -5.63
N THR A 95 -4.89 0.04 -6.16
CA THR A 95 -6.07 -0.45 -5.44
C THR A 95 -6.49 -1.84 -5.93
N GLY A 96 -7.28 -2.54 -5.12
CA GLY A 96 -7.79 -3.85 -5.52
C GLY A 96 -6.79 -5.00 -5.41
N LEU A 97 -5.64 -4.80 -4.75
CA LEU A 97 -4.72 -5.89 -4.47
C LEU A 97 -5.36 -6.85 -3.47
N GLY A 98 -5.43 -8.14 -3.85
CA GLY A 98 -5.77 -9.22 -2.94
C GLY A 98 -4.66 -9.53 -1.93
N ALA A 99 -4.92 -10.49 -1.03
CA ALA A 99 -3.87 -11.04 -0.18
C ALA A 99 -2.82 -11.75 -1.05
N PRO A 100 -1.51 -11.60 -0.76
CA PRO A 100 -0.46 -12.29 -1.49
C PRO A 100 -0.60 -13.81 -1.33
N SER A 101 -0.42 -14.56 -2.41
CA SER A 101 -0.47 -16.03 -2.46
C SER A 101 0.85 -16.67 -2.87
N SER A 102 1.73 -15.89 -3.49
CA SER A 102 3.06 -16.32 -3.95
C SER A 102 4.15 -15.42 -3.37
N SER A 103 5.37 -15.91 -3.31
CA SER A 103 6.53 -15.19 -2.74
C SER A 103 6.89 -13.89 -3.48
N SER A 104 6.42 -13.73 -4.73
CA SER A 104 6.66 -12.55 -5.56
C SER A 104 5.48 -11.56 -5.58
N ASP A 105 4.38 -11.87 -4.89
CA ASP A 105 3.21 -11.00 -4.87
C ASP A 105 3.44 -9.75 -4.03
N ALA A 106 2.89 -8.62 -4.47
CA ALA A 106 2.87 -7.42 -3.66
C ALA A 106 1.90 -7.56 -2.49
N ALA A 107 2.32 -7.15 -1.30
CA ALA A 107 1.49 -7.13 -0.10
C ALA A 107 0.85 -5.75 0.11
N THR A 108 -0.41 -5.73 0.53
CA THR A 108 -1.05 -4.50 1.02
C THR A 108 -0.52 -4.15 2.41
N LYS A 109 -0.54 -2.84 2.76
CA LYS A 109 -0.21 -2.41 4.13
C LYS A 109 -1.04 -3.17 5.17
N ASN A 110 -2.35 -3.32 4.93
CA ASN A 110 -3.23 -4.04 5.85
C ASN A 110 -2.83 -5.51 6.06
N TYR A 111 -2.38 -6.20 5.00
CA TYR A 111 -1.88 -7.57 5.12
C TYR A 111 -0.63 -7.63 6.00
N VAL A 112 0.32 -6.71 5.79
CA VAL A 112 1.55 -6.64 6.58
C VAL A 112 1.24 -6.26 8.03
N ASP A 113 0.38 -5.27 8.28
CA ASP A 113 -0.01 -4.84 9.61
C ASP A 113 -0.67 -5.99 10.40
N ASN A 114 -1.58 -6.74 9.77
CA ASN A 114 -2.23 -7.90 10.40
C ASN A 114 -1.23 -9.01 10.76
N LEU A 115 -0.26 -9.26 9.88
CA LEU A 115 0.79 -10.26 10.13
C LEU A 115 1.69 -9.81 11.29
N VAL A 116 2.11 -8.55 11.30
CA VAL A 116 2.94 -7.97 12.37
C VAL A 116 2.19 -7.92 13.69
N THR A 117 0.89 -7.61 13.69
CA THR A 117 0.04 -7.63 14.88
C THR A 117 -0.03 -9.03 15.49
N GLY A 118 -0.12 -10.08 14.67
CA GLY A 118 -0.04 -11.48 15.14
C GLY A 118 1.35 -11.89 15.68
N LEU A 119 2.41 -11.19 15.30
CA LEU A 119 3.79 -11.43 15.76
C LEU A 119 4.21 -10.55 16.97
N LYS A 120 3.41 -9.56 17.34
CA LYS A 120 3.66 -8.69 18.52
C LYS A 120 3.40 -9.43 19.83
N THR A 121 4.08 -10.55 20.06
CA THR A 121 3.95 -11.31 21.33
C THR A 121 4.99 -10.90 22.38
N ARG A 122 5.87 -9.97 22.07
CA ARG A 122 6.90 -9.48 22.98
C ARG A 122 7.23 -8.03 22.75
N ILE A 123 7.46 -7.30 23.83
CA ILE A 123 8.04 -5.96 23.80
C ILE A 123 9.30 -5.93 24.66
N ILE A 124 10.25 -5.11 24.27
CA ILE A 124 11.44 -4.82 25.05
C ILE A 124 11.27 -3.44 25.65
N THR A 125 11.35 -3.33 26.98
CA THR A 125 11.41 -2.07 27.71
C THR A 125 12.78 -1.93 28.35
N ARG A 126 13.26 -0.69 28.47
CA ARG A 126 14.56 -0.44 29.05
C ARG A 126 14.57 -0.81 30.53
N VAL A 127 13.56 -0.38 31.28
CA VAL A 127 13.47 -0.56 32.72
C VAL A 127 12.01 -0.78 33.14
N ALA A 128 11.78 -1.27 34.38
CA ALA A 128 10.45 -1.42 34.96
C ALA A 128 10.36 -0.76 36.32
N THR A 129 9.14 -0.34 36.70
CA THR A 129 8.89 0.19 38.06
C THR A 129 9.12 -0.87 39.12
N THR A 130 9.55 -0.44 40.34
CA THR A 130 9.65 -1.25 41.53
C THR A 130 8.60 -0.86 42.59
N ALA A 131 8.00 0.32 42.43
CA ALA A 131 6.97 0.90 43.27
C ALA A 131 6.03 1.78 42.44
N ASN A 132 5.03 2.37 43.05
CA ASN A 132 4.20 3.41 42.45
C ASN A 132 5.06 4.61 42.03
N VAL A 133 4.80 5.17 40.88
CA VAL A 133 5.46 6.38 40.34
C VAL A 133 4.43 7.43 39.99
N ASP A 134 4.82 8.70 40.06
CA ASP A 134 4.02 9.80 39.56
C ASP A 134 4.26 9.95 38.03
N LEU A 135 3.26 9.57 37.24
CA LEU A 135 3.35 9.65 35.79
C LEU A 135 3.57 11.07 35.23
N SER A 136 3.31 12.09 36.09
CA SER A 136 3.51 13.48 35.68
C SER A 136 4.93 13.99 35.96
N ASN A 137 5.70 13.29 36.82
CA ASN A 137 6.99 13.80 37.26
C ASN A 137 8.13 12.77 37.30
N ASP A 138 7.84 11.46 37.33
CA ASP A 138 8.88 10.44 37.60
C ASP A 138 9.32 9.68 36.32
N LEU A 139 8.80 10.04 35.13
CA LEU A 139 9.13 9.40 33.89
C LEU A 139 9.59 10.44 32.84
N GLN A 140 10.46 11.35 33.25
CA GLN A 140 11.04 12.38 32.41
C GLN A 140 12.53 12.10 32.13
N ASN A 141 13.05 12.78 31.13
CA ASN A 141 14.48 12.71 30.83
C ASN A 141 15.33 13.12 32.04
N GLY A 142 16.25 12.26 32.44
CA GLY A 142 17.12 12.48 33.62
C GLY A 142 16.60 11.90 34.92
N ASP A 143 15.34 11.47 35.03
CA ASP A 143 14.84 10.77 36.21
C ASP A 143 15.51 9.41 36.38
N THR A 144 15.44 8.88 37.62
CA THR A 144 16.04 7.58 37.92
C THR A 144 14.96 6.58 38.31
N LEU A 145 14.93 5.45 37.60
CA LEU A 145 14.00 4.35 37.84
C LEU A 145 14.78 3.03 37.95
N ASP A 146 14.56 2.27 39.01
CA ASP A 146 15.26 0.99 39.27
C ASP A 146 16.80 1.08 39.08
N GLY A 147 17.39 2.23 39.49
CA GLY A 147 18.82 2.51 39.39
C GLY A 147 19.31 2.98 38.00
N ILE A 148 18.42 3.14 37.04
CA ILE A 148 18.72 3.55 35.63
C ILE A 148 18.27 4.99 35.43
N THR A 149 19.15 5.85 34.88
CA THR A 149 18.80 7.20 34.47
C THR A 149 18.07 7.13 33.11
N LEU A 150 16.85 7.67 33.08
CA LEU A 150 15.97 7.65 31.93
C LEU A 150 16.40 8.66 30.85
N SER A 151 16.15 8.32 29.61
CA SER A 151 16.31 9.19 28.45
C SER A 151 14.99 9.32 27.70
N THR A 152 14.76 10.47 27.09
CA THR A 152 13.56 10.70 26.25
C THR A 152 13.40 9.58 25.22
N ASN A 153 12.19 9.07 25.07
CA ASN A 153 11.79 7.93 24.23
C ASN A 153 12.22 6.54 24.74
N ASP A 154 12.81 6.44 25.91
CA ASP A 154 12.93 5.12 26.55
C ASP A 154 11.54 4.53 26.81
N LYS A 155 11.39 3.23 26.60
CA LYS A 155 10.16 2.51 26.96
C LYS A 155 10.30 1.94 28.36
N VAL A 156 9.29 2.20 29.19
CA VAL A 156 9.24 1.79 30.59
C VAL A 156 8.01 0.90 30.83
N LEU A 157 8.20 -0.21 31.52
CA LEU A 157 7.10 -1.00 32.09
C LEU A 157 6.67 -0.41 33.43
N VAL A 158 5.53 0.24 33.46
CA VAL A 158 4.85 0.67 34.67
C VAL A 158 3.91 -0.46 35.14
N LYS A 159 4.24 -1.11 36.29
CA LYS A 159 3.51 -2.32 36.76
C LYS A 159 3.13 -2.30 38.24
N ASN A 160 3.48 -1.23 38.95
CA ASN A 160 3.33 -1.14 40.41
C ASN A 160 2.45 0.05 40.81
N GLN A 161 1.59 0.55 39.94
CA GLN A 161 0.72 1.66 40.28
C GLN A 161 -0.30 1.26 41.38
N THR A 162 -0.55 2.15 42.34
CA THR A 162 -1.61 1.99 43.34
C THR A 162 -2.98 1.86 42.68
N ASP A 163 -3.22 2.65 41.62
CA ASP A 163 -4.32 2.46 40.68
C ASP A 163 -3.84 1.62 39.52
N ALA A 164 -4.13 0.32 39.56
CA ALA A 164 -3.66 -0.61 38.55
C ALA A 164 -4.22 -0.35 37.12
N THR A 165 -5.23 0.51 36.98
CA THR A 165 -5.70 0.95 35.67
C THR A 165 -4.65 1.81 34.94
N GLN A 166 -3.69 2.36 35.67
CA GLN A 166 -2.58 3.16 35.16
C GLN A 166 -1.34 2.32 34.81
N ASN A 167 -1.31 1.04 35.13
CA ASN A 167 -0.22 0.17 34.68
C ASN A 167 -0.20 0.06 33.17
N GLY A 168 0.99 -0.16 32.57
CA GLY A 168 1.15 -0.27 31.11
C GLY A 168 2.56 0.00 30.64
N ILE A 169 2.71 0.18 29.34
CA ILE A 169 3.95 0.58 28.70
C ILE A 169 3.90 2.09 28.46
N TYR A 170 4.92 2.81 28.90
CA TYR A 170 5.01 4.26 28.79
C TYR A 170 6.29 4.67 28.06
N ASP A 171 6.20 5.76 27.31
CA ASP A 171 7.37 6.44 26.76
C ASP A 171 7.83 7.55 27.68
N VAL A 172 9.13 7.60 27.94
CA VAL A 172 9.77 8.68 28.71
C VAL A 172 9.71 9.97 27.89
N VAL A 173 9.21 11.03 28.51
CA VAL A 173 9.10 12.35 27.87
C VAL A 173 10.26 13.26 28.24
N ALA A 174 10.49 14.31 27.45
CA ALA A 174 11.50 15.31 27.78
C ALA A 174 11.14 16.07 29.06
N SER A 175 9.83 16.34 29.27
CA SER A 175 9.25 16.96 30.46
C SER A 175 7.72 16.79 30.43
N GLY A 176 7.06 16.85 31.58
CA GLY A 176 5.60 16.75 31.70
C GLY A 176 5.12 15.32 31.89
N THR A 177 3.82 15.11 31.73
CA THR A 177 3.19 13.81 32.01
C THR A 177 3.55 12.78 30.93
N ALA A 178 4.08 11.64 31.35
CA ALA A 178 4.35 10.51 30.47
C ALA A 178 3.05 9.95 29.89
N THR A 179 3.10 9.55 28.63
CA THR A 179 1.98 8.96 27.92
C THR A 179 2.22 7.48 27.66
N ARG A 180 1.13 6.71 27.55
CA ARG A 180 1.25 5.32 27.12
C ARG A 180 1.86 5.27 25.71
N ASN A 181 2.68 4.27 25.51
CA ASN A 181 3.22 4.01 24.17
C ASN A 181 2.06 3.69 23.20
N SER A 182 2.05 4.33 22.04
CA SER A 182 0.96 4.25 21.05
C SER A 182 0.74 2.86 20.45
N ASP A 183 1.71 1.96 20.57
CA ASP A 183 1.59 0.57 20.12
C ASP A 183 0.96 -0.35 21.20
N TYR A 184 0.72 0.19 22.42
CA TYR A 184 0.23 -0.54 23.60
C TYR A 184 -0.72 0.32 24.44
N ASP A 185 -1.57 1.08 23.78
CA ASP A 185 -2.51 2.01 24.43
C ASP A 185 -3.94 1.44 24.54
N THR A 186 -4.16 0.21 24.08
CA THR A 186 -5.42 -0.53 24.24
C THR A 186 -5.22 -1.81 25.05
N VAL A 187 -6.31 -2.31 25.66
CA VAL A 187 -6.29 -3.60 26.38
C VAL A 187 -5.97 -4.75 25.44
N ALA A 188 -6.48 -4.70 24.19
CA ALA A 188 -6.26 -5.73 23.18
C ALA A 188 -4.77 -5.87 22.78
N GLU A 189 -4.04 -4.77 22.78
CA GLU A 189 -2.60 -4.76 22.49
C GLU A 189 -1.75 -5.24 23.65
N LEU A 190 -2.22 -5.02 24.89
CA LEU A 190 -1.51 -5.45 26.09
C LEU A 190 -1.78 -6.91 26.45
N ALA A 191 -2.98 -7.41 26.20
CA ALA A 191 -3.39 -8.76 26.61
C ALA A 191 -2.46 -9.84 26.03
N GLY A 192 -1.87 -10.65 26.89
CA GLY A 192 -0.94 -11.72 26.51
C GLY A 192 0.45 -11.25 26.06
N GLN A 193 0.78 -9.95 26.18
CA GLN A 193 2.12 -9.47 25.84
C GLN A 193 3.19 -9.94 26.82
N LEU A 194 4.31 -10.38 26.25
CA LEU A 194 5.55 -10.60 27.00
C LEU A 194 6.39 -9.34 26.98
N VAL A 195 6.74 -8.83 28.15
CA VAL A 195 7.58 -7.64 28.32
C VAL A 195 8.93 -8.06 28.88
N ILE A 196 9.98 -7.83 28.11
CA ILE A 196 11.36 -8.13 28.47
C ILE A 196 12.00 -6.85 29.00
N ILE A 197 12.57 -6.89 30.19
CA ILE A 197 13.26 -5.76 30.82
C ILE A 197 14.76 -5.86 30.53
N GLN A 198 15.36 -4.83 29.97
CA GLN A 198 16.78 -4.84 29.60
C GLN A 198 17.69 -4.48 30.77
N GLU A 199 17.32 -3.46 31.55
CA GLU A 199 18.17 -2.86 32.56
C GLU A 199 17.41 -2.71 33.88
N GLY A 200 18.15 -2.48 34.98
CA GLY A 200 17.61 -2.21 36.31
C GLY A 200 18.32 -2.99 37.39
N SER A 201 18.38 -2.44 38.60
CA SER A 201 18.97 -3.13 39.74
C SER A 201 18.11 -4.30 40.24
N THR A 202 16.79 -4.22 40.04
CA THR A 202 15.82 -5.22 40.50
C THR A 202 15.22 -6.03 39.34
N ASN A 203 14.93 -5.36 38.23
CA ASN A 203 14.12 -5.96 37.14
C ASN A 203 14.93 -6.33 35.88
N ALA A 204 16.23 -6.08 35.81
CA ALA A 204 17.04 -6.49 34.64
C ALA A 204 16.85 -7.97 34.33
N ASP A 205 16.79 -8.26 33.01
CA ASP A 205 16.69 -9.61 32.44
C ASP A 205 15.42 -10.40 32.80
N LYS A 206 14.44 -9.73 33.44
CA LYS A 206 13.16 -10.35 33.78
C LYS A 206 12.17 -10.23 32.64
N ILE A 207 11.28 -11.22 32.57
CA ILE A 207 10.17 -11.27 31.63
C ILE A 207 8.86 -11.18 32.40
N TYR A 208 7.98 -10.29 31.99
CA TYR A 208 6.63 -10.15 32.52
C TYR A 208 5.61 -10.48 31.44
N LEU A 209 4.54 -11.17 31.83
CA LEU A 209 3.36 -11.44 31.00
C LEU A 209 2.24 -10.51 31.45
N CYS A 210 1.61 -9.79 30.52
CA CYS A 210 0.34 -9.14 30.81
C CYS A 210 -0.76 -10.20 30.89
N THR A 211 -1.30 -10.40 32.10
CA THR A 211 -2.32 -11.41 32.38
C THR A 211 -3.74 -10.83 32.39
N THR A 212 -3.90 -9.55 32.02
CA THR A 212 -5.21 -8.93 31.84
C THR A 212 -5.89 -9.52 30.60
N ASP A 213 -7.16 -9.92 30.76
CA ASP A 213 -7.97 -10.42 29.64
C ASP A 213 -8.26 -9.32 28.62
N ASN A 214 -8.40 -9.72 27.35
CA ASN A 214 -8.74 -8.80 26.27
C ASN A 214 -10.22 -8.36 26.35
N SER A 215 -10.56 -7.62 27.41
CA SER A 215 -11.92 -7.09 27.63
C SER A 215 -11.89 -5.76 28.37
N GLY A 216 -12.76 -4.83 27.99
CA GLY A 216 -12.86 -3.51 28.58
C GLY A 216 -11.97 -2.47 27.93
N SER A 217 -11.80 -1.30 28.57
CA SER A 217 -11.05 -0.16 28.06
C SER A 217 -9.91 0.23 28.98
N ILE A 218 -8.82 0.72 28.41
CA ILE A 218 -7.73 1.35 29.16
C ILE A 218 -8.29 2.45 30.09
N GLY A 219 -7.78 2.50 31.32
CA GLY A 219 -8.25 3.40 32.35
C GLY A 219 -9.49 2.92 33.12
N SER A 220 -10.12 1.82 32.67
CA SER A 220 -11.30 1.23 33.32
C SER A 220 -11.05 -0.17 33.88
N VAL A 221 -10.05 -0.88 33.36
CA VAL A 221 -9.66 -2.22 33.84
C VAL A 221 -8.28 -2.21 34.44
N ASN A 222 -8.06 -3.03 35.44
CA ASN A 222 -6.75 -3.22 36.05
C ASN A 222 -5.82 -3.93 35.06
N ILE A 223 -4.68 -3.34 34.77
CA ILE A 223 -3.64 -3.95 33.97
C ILE A 223 -2.63 -4.65 34.90
N VAL A 224 -2.50 -5.96 34.74
CA VAL A 224 -1.70 -6.82 35.58
C VAL A 224 -0.56 -7.45 34.80
N PHE A 225 0.65 -7.29 35.32
CA PHE A 225 1.84 -7.93 34.78
C PHE A 225 2.39 -8.94 35.82
N THR A 226 2.48 -10.20 35.41
CA THR A 226 3.01 -11.29 36.22
C THR A 226 4.37 -11.73 35.71
N ILE A 227 5.32 -11.93 36.60
CA ILE A 227 6.65 -12.38 36.24
C ILE A 227 6.60 -13.81 35.65
N VAL A 228 7.21 -13.99 34.48
CA VAL A 228 7.42 -15.31 33.87
C VAL A 228 8.86 -15.74 34.19
N GLN A 229 9.07 -16.31 35.35
CA GLN A 229 10.31 -17.04 35.62
C GLN A 229 10.05 -18.52 35.44
N PRO A 230 10.99 -19.30 34.83
CA PRO A 230 10.92 -20.74 35.01
C PRO A 230 10.92 -20.95 36.54
N SER A 231 9.85 -21.53 37.05
CA SER A 231 9.91 -22.06 38.43
C SER A 231 11.14 -22.93 38.46
N ASN A 232 12.09 -22.62 39.35
CA ASN A 232 13.22 -23.49 39.60
C ASN A 232 12.67 -24.85 40.07
N VAL A 233 12.34 -25.68 39.06
CA VAL A 233 12.03 -27.09 39.32
C VAL A 233 13.37 -27.73 39.63
N GLY A 234 13.77 -27.69 40.88
CA GLY A 234 14.98 -28.35 41.31
C GLY A 234 16.20 -27.44 41.45
N ASP A 235 16.10 -26.33 42.17
CA ASP A 235 17.28 -25.75 42.79
C ASP A 235 17.75 -26.72 43.89
N VAL A 236 18.70 -27.57 43.50
CA VAL A 236 19.45 -28.41 44.44
C VAL A 236 20.38 -27.46 45.21
N THR A 237 19.85 -26.79 46.22
CA THR A 237 20.69 -26.00 47.10
C THR A 237 21.64 -26.96 47.82
N LEU A 238 22.94 -26.73 47.67
CA LEU A 238 24.02 -27.57 48.28
C LEU A 238 23.93 -27.67 49.82
N ASN A 239 22.97 -27.00 50.47
CA ASN A 239 22.84 -26.91 51.92
C ASN A 239 21.51 -27.44 52.51
N GLY A 240 20.70 -28.12 51.71
CA GLY A 240 19.43 -28.74 52.20
C GLY A 240 19.40 -30.22 51.99
N VAL A 241 19.00 -31.00 53.00
CA VAL A 241 18.66 -32.40 52.86
C VAL A 241 17.44 -32.52 51.96
N GLN A 242 17.64 -32.94 50.72
CA GLN A 242 16.55 -33.20 49.78
C GLN A 242 16.17 -34.66 49.83
N THR A 243 14.92 -34.94 50.13
CA THR A 243 14.36 -36.29 50.03
C THR A 243 13.71 -36.44 48.68
N LEU A 244 14.32 -37.25 47.82
CA LEU A 244 13.70 -37.64 46.52
C LEU A 244 12.56 -38.63 46.82
N THR A 245 11.32 -38.12 46.83
CA THR A 245 10.12 -38.96 46.87
C THR A 245 9.65 -39.19 45.44
N ASN A 246 9.59 -40.44 45.05
CA ASN A 246 9.22 -41.05 43.80
C ASN A 246 10.44 -41.37 42.88
N LYS A 247 10.87 -42.59 43.01
CA LYS A 247 11.55 -43.37 41.96
C LYS A 247 10.51 -44.09 41.11
#